data_0dc51007bda4f98dfceab754c48da145
#
_entry.id   0dc51007bda4f98dfceab754c48da145
#
_cell.length_a   1.000
_cell.length_b   1.000
_cell.length_c   1.000
_cell.angle_alpha   90.00
_cell.angle_beta   90.00
_cell.angle_gamma   90.00
#
_symmetry.space_group_name_H-M   'P 1'
#
loop_
_entity.id
_entity.type
_entity.pdbx_description
1 polymer ?
#
loop_
_entity_poly.entity_id
_entity_poly.type
_entity_poly.pdbx_seq_one_letter_code
_entity_poly.pdbx_strand_id
1 'polypeptide(L)'
;MILKSAATLARKIAIRDEIPAELAIQLALDELTEHENIDAAEEAEIRNSVTANLSGFGPLQTLIDDPSIEEIWVNAPDCIYIAKNGTSTRIDTSISQAQLQVIIERMLRTTGRRLDRSSPFVDASLEDGSRLHVVIPDITRDNWAINIRKFPAKIISIEDLFAIGSITLRQKTILVEAIRAGQNILISGATQAGKTTLLCALLNEVAQHQRIISVEETFEIRVAKSDWVAMQTRQPNLEGIGEVTLRRLIKEALRMRPDRIVVGEVREAESLDLLIALNSGLPGLC
;
A
#
# COMPACT_ATOMS: atom_id res chain seq x y z
N MET A 1 -16.54 23.87 -14.88
CA MET A 1 -15.77 24.57 -15.93
C MET A 1 -14.50 25.17 -15.32
N ILE A 2 -14.59 25.82 -14.19
CA ILE A 2 -13.49 26.48 -13.42
C ILE A 2 -12.33 25.51 -13.12
N LEU A 3 -12.58 24.32 -12.63
CA LEU A 3 -11.58 23.30 -12.31
C LEU A 3 -10.66 22.94 -13.50
N LYS A 4 -11.23 22.80 -14.71
CA LYS A 4 -10.43 22.52 -15.92
C LYS A 4 -9.60 23.73 -16.34
N SER A 5 -10.14 24.94 -16.16
CA SER A 5 -9.42 26.19 -16.40
C SER A 5 -8.26 26.35 -15.43
N ALA A 6 -8.47 26.14 -14.14
CA ALA A 6 -7.44 26.25 -13.10
C ALA A 6 -6.28 25.29 -13.33
N ALA A 7 -6.54 24.03 -13.59
CA ALA A 7 -5.50 23.03 -13.87
C ALA A 7 -4.71 23.32 -15.14
N THR A 8 -5.38 23.84 -16.17
CA THR A 8 -4.74 24.23 -17.43
C THR A 8 -3.88 25.47 -17.25
N LEU A 9 -4.38 26.45 -16.49
CA LEU A 9 -3.66 27.69 -16.19
C LEU A 9 -2.42 27.41 -15.35
N ALA A 10 -2.55 26.66 -14.26
CA ALA A 10 -1.43 26.29 -13.40
C ALA A 10 -0.34 25.52 -14.17
N ARG A 11 -0.73 24.61 -15.06
CA ARG A 11 0.24 23.91 -15.93
C ARG A 11 0.98 24.87 -16.88
N LYS A 12 0.27 25.83 -17.48
CA LYS A 12 0.89 26.85 -18.34
C LYS A 12 1.85 27.73 -17.56
N ILE A 13 1.47 28.17 -16.36
CA ILE A 13 2.33 28.98 -15.49
C ILE A 13 3.57 28.19 -15.09
N ALA A 14 3.43 26.93 -14.64
CA ALA A 14 4.56 26.09 -14.24
C ALA A 14 5.58 25.91 -15.37
N ILE A 15 5.11 25.71 -16.60
CA ILE A 15 6.02 25.53 -17.78
C ILE A 15 6.62 26.86 -18.23
N ARG A 16 5.81 27.94 -18.28
CA ARG A 16 6.25 29.25 -18.77
C ARG A 16 7.32 29.87 -17.88
N ASP A 17 7.12 29.76 -16.56
CA ASP A 17 7.92 30.47 -15.56
C ASP A 17 8.94 29.56 -14.87
N GLU A 18 8.99 28.27 -15.26
CA GLU A 18 9.89 27.23 -14.72
C GLU A 18 9.83 27.13 -13.18
N ILE A 19 8.63 27.26 -12.62
CA ILE A 19 8.39 27.25 -11.17
C ILE A 19 7.79 25.92 -10.69
N PRO A 20 7.95 25.59 -9.39
CA PRO A 20 7.34 24.41 -8.80
C PRO A 20 5.82 24.39 -8.95
N ALA A 21 5.24 23.20 -9.09
CA ALA A 21 3.79 23.02 -9.29
C ALA A 21 2.95 23.71 -8.20
N GLU A 22 3.38 23.66 -6.95
CA GLU A 22 2.69 24.28 -5.81
C GLU A 22 2.56 25.81 -5.97
N LEU A 23 3.64 26.48 -6.38
CA LEU A 23 3.64 27.91 -6.63
C LEU A 23 2.78 28.27 -7.87
N ALA A 24 2.86 27.45 -8.91
CA ALA A 24 2.04 27.64 -10.10
C ALA A 24 0.53 27.47 -9.82
N ILE A 25 0.16 26.56 -8.92
CA ILE A 25 -1.22 26.38 -8.46
C ILE A 25 -1.69 27.62 -7.70
N GLN A 26 -0.86 28.14 -6.78
CA GLN A 26 -1.20 29.35 -6.03
C GLN A 26 -1.46 30.52 -6.98
N LEU A 27 -0.55 30.78 -7.90
CA LEU A 27 -0.70 31.88 -8.88
C LEU A 27 -1.93 31.71 -9.78
N ALA A 28 -2.22 30.48 -10.20
CA ALA A 28 -3.41 30.20 -11.02
C ALA A 28 -4.71 30.41 -10.23
N LEU A 29 -4.73 30.09 -8.94
CA LEU A 29 -5.87 30.33 -8.07
C LEU A 29 -6.05 31.82 -7.79
N ASP A 30 -4.98 32.55 -7.51
CA ASP A 30 -5.02 33.99 -7.29
C ASP A 30 -5.60 34.73 -8.52
N GLU A 31 -5.15 34.35 -9.73
CA GLU A 31 -5.66 34.90 -11.01
C GLU A 31 -7.15 34.59 -11.22
N LEU A 32 -7.62 33.41 -10.81
CA LEU A 32 -9.03 33.01 -10.95
C LEU A 32 -9.92 33.69 -9.90
N THR A 33 -9.47 33.85 -8.67
CA THR A 33 -10.21 34.51 -7.60
C THR A 33 -10.35 35.99 -7.81
N GLU A 34 -9.42 36.64 -8.53
CA GLU A 34 -9.56 38.04 -8.94
C GLU A 34 -10.70 38.25 -9.95
N HIS A 35 -11.06 37.23 -10.72
CA HIS A 35 -12.08 37.35 -11.79
C HIS A 35 -13.42 36.70 -11.45
N GLU A 36 -13.46 35.80 -10.46
CA GLU A 36 -14.66 35.07 -10.05
C GLU A 36 -14.83 35.17 -8.52
N ASN A 37 -16.08 35.36 -8.08
CA ASN A 37 -16.38 35.46 -6.65
C ASN A 37 -16.46 34.05 -6.04
N ILE A 38 -15.29 33.47 -5.74
CA ILE A 38 -15.10 32.11 -5.22
C ILE A 38 -15.02 32.21 -3.69
N ASP A 39 -15.80 31.43 -2.96
CA ASP A 39 -15.68 31.36 -1.50
C ASP A 39 -14.47 30.51 -1.06
N ALA A 40 -14.08 30.65 0.22
CA ALA A 40 -12.90 29.96 0.74
C ALA A 40 -13.02 28.43 0.71
N ALA A 41 -14.23 27.87 0.78
CA ALA A 41 -14.45 26.43 0.73
C ALA A 41 -14.31 25.93 -0.72
N GLU A 42 -14.86 26.66 -1.67
CA GLU A 42 -14.76 26.38 -3.10
C GLU A 42 -13.32 26.54 -3.60
N GLU A 43 -12.58 27.56 -3.12
CA GLU A 43 -11.15 27.71 -3.41
C GLU A 43 -10.34 26.53 -2.92
N ALA A 44 -10.59 26.04 -1.70
CA ALA A 44 -9.91 24.88 -1.14
C ALA A 44 -10.19 23.60 -1.95
N GLU A 45 -11.42 23.41 -2.42
CA GLU A 45 -11.80 22.28 -3.27
C GLU A 45 -11.10 22.34 -4.64
N ILE A 46 -11.09 23.54 -5.27
CA ILE A 46 -10.37 23.76 -6.53
C ILE A 46 -8.88 23.51 -6.35
N ARG A 47 -8.27 24.04 -5.29
CA ARG A 47 -6.86 23.82 -4.94
C ARG A 47 -6.54 22.34 -4.83
N ASN A 48 -7.29 21.59 -4.04
CA ASN A 48 -7.10 20.15 -3.84
C ASN A 48 -7.20 19.39 -5.16
N SER A 49 -8.20 19.70 -5.97
CA SER A 49 -8.40 19.07 -7.27
C SER A 49 -7.29 19.40 -8.27
N VAL A 50 -6.81 20.65 -8.31
CA VAL A 50 -5.71 21.07 -9.20
C VAL A 50 -4.41 20.41 -8.76
N THR A 51 -4.13 20.37 -7.45
CA THR A 51 -2.97 19.67 -6.88
C THR A 51 -2.99 18.19 -7.23
N ALA A 52 -4.14 17.52 -7.03
CA ALA A 52 -4.31 16.11 -7.39
C ALA A 52 -4.03 15.86 -8.89
N ASN A 53 -4.44 16.75 -9.76
CA ASN A 53 -4.23 16.61 -11.20
C ASN A 53 -2.80 16.94 -11.65
N LEU A 54 -2.11 17.88 -11.03
CA LEU A 54 -0.76 18.31 -11.43
C LEU A 54 0.35 17.48 -10.79
N SER A 55 0.27 17.24 -9.49
CA SER A 55 1.31 16.54 -8.71
C SER A 55 0.84 15.24 -8.06
N GLY A 56 -0.47 15.07 -7.82
CA GLY A 56 -1.06 13.87 -7.23
C GLY A 56 -1.51 12.82 -8.26
N PHE A 57 -2.47 11.99 -7.85
CA PHE A 57 -2.99 10.87 -8.63
C PHE A 57 -4.32 11.18 -9.31
N GLY A 58 -4.58 12.46 -9.64
CA GLY A 58 -5.77 12.91 -10.33
C GLY A 58 -7.07 12.53 -9.63
N PRO A 59 -8.08 12.01 -10.37
CA PRO A 59 -9.34 11.58 -9.78
C PRO A 59 -9.22 10.42 -8.78
N LEU A 60 -8.13 9.67 -8.78
CA LEU A 60 -7.88 8.60 -7.78
C LEU A 60 -7.41 9.17 -6.43
N GLN A 61 -6.93 10.41 -6.37
CA GLN A 61 -6.39 10.99 -5.14
C GLN A 61 -7.42 11.00 -4.01
N THR A 62 -8.62 11.48 -4.27
CA THR A 62 -9.71 11.54 -3.27
C THR A 62 -10.10 10.16 -2.74
N LEU A 63 -10.00 9.12 -3.58
CA LEU A 63 -10.27 7.75 -3.19
C LEU A 63 -9.12 7.17 -2.35
N ILE A 64 -7.89 7.53 -2.70
CA ILE A 64 -6.70 7.11 -1.95
C ILE A 64 -6.68 7.78 -0.58
N ASP A 65 -7.07 9.04 -0.49
CA ASP A 65 -7.07 9.80 0.77
C ASP A 65 -8.25 9.44 1.70
N ASP A 66 -9.33 8.85 1.18
CA ASP A 66 -10.48 8.43 2.00
C ASP A 66 -10.13 7.21 2.87
N PRO A 67 -9.98 7.36 4.20
CA PRO A 67 -9.55 6.26 5.07
C PRO A 67 -10.58 5.13 5.19
N SER A 68 -11.82 5.34 4.74
CA SER A 68 -12.86 4.31 4.74
C SER A 68 -12.78 3.37 3.53
N ILE A 69 -12.01 3.73 2.50
CA ILE A 69 -11.79 2.89 1.33
C ILE A 69 -10.64 1.92 1.63
N GLU A 70 -10.89 0.64 1.43
CA GLU A 70 -9.94 -0.46 1.62
C GLU A 70 -9.20 -0.81 0.33
N GLU A 71 -9.93 -0.74 -0.78
CA GLU A 71 -9.41 -1.15 -2.08
C GLU A 71 -10.05 -0.33 -3.21
N ILE A 72 -9.27 -0.03 -4.24
CA ILE A 72 -9.69 0.69 -5.45
C ILE A 72 -9.23 -0.14 -6.64
N TRP A 73 -10.13 -0.41 -7.60
CA TRP A 73 -9.70 -1.04 -8.84
C TRP A 73 -10.36 -0.42 -10.06
N VAL A 74 -9.58 -0.35 -11.12
CA VAL A 74 -9.96 0.20 -12.42
C VAL A 74 -9.86 -0.90 -13.45
N ASN A 75 -11.01 -1.28 -14.05
CA ASN A 75 -11.08 -2.29 -15.10
C ASN A 75 -11.14 -1.67 -16.50
N ALA A 76 -11.60 -0.41 -16.56
CA ALA A 76 -11.68 0.40 -17.77
C ALA A 76 -11.77 1.90 -17.36
N PRO A 77 -11.57 2.84 -18.28
CA PRO A 77 -11.65 4.28 -18.03
C PRO A 77 -12.91 4.77 -17.32
N ASP A 78 -14.03 4.11 -17.57
CA ASP A 78 -15.35 4.38 -16.99
C ASP A 78 -15.82 3.30 -16.01
N CYS A 79 -14.95 2.38 -15.64
CA CYS A 79 -15.28 1.21 -14.82
C CYS A 79 -14.38 1.13 -13.60
N ILE A 80 -14.69 1.97 -12.60
CA ILE A 80 -13.93 2.11 -11.36
C ILE A 80 -14.79 1.61 -10.21
N TYR A 81 -14.18 0.82 -9.34
CA TYR A 81 -14.78 0.27 -8.14
C TYR A 81 -13.97 0.61 -6.91
N ILE A 82 -14.66 0.65 -5.78
CA ILE A 82 -14.05 0.74 -4.45
C ILE A 82 -14.62 -0.33 -3.54
N ALA A 83 -13.85 -0.73 -2.54
CA ALA A 83 -14.34 -1.55 -1.42
C ALA A 83 -14.35 -0.72 -0.14
N LYS A 84 -15.47 -0.77 0.59
CA LYS A 84 -15.65 -0.21 1.94
C LYS A 84 -16.33 -1.26 2.82
N ASN A 85 -15.76 -1.57 3.97
CA ASN A 85 -16.29 -2.57 4.90
C ASN A 85 -16.58 -3.92 4.20
N GLY A 86 -15.67 -4.36 3.33
CA GLY A 86 -15.81 -5.60 2.57
C GLY A 86 -16.86 -5.57 1.46
N THR A 87 -17.54 -4.44 1.23
CA THR A 87 -18.56 -4.31 0.18
C THR A 87 -18.02 -3.52 -1.01
N SER A 88 -18.15 -4.11 -2.20
CA SER A 88 -17.72 -3.51 -3.46
C SER A 88 -18.80 -2.63 -4.06
N THR A 89 -18.44 -1.43 -4.49
CA THR A 89 -19.36 -0.47 -5.14
C THR A 89 -18.69 0.16 -6.36
N ARG A 90 -19.39 0.21 -7.48
CA ARG A 90 -18.97 0.99 -8.65
C ARG A 90 -19.20 2.47 -8.37
N ILE A 91 -18.22 3.31 -8.74
CA ILE A 91 -18.35 4.76 -8.62
C ILE A 91 -18.58 5.40 -10.00
N ASP A 92 -19.32 6.50 -10.00
CA ASP A 92 -19.59 7.29 -11.21
C ASP A 92 -18.45 8.29 -11.43
N THR A 93 -17.31 7.77 -11.82
CA THR A 93 -16.11 8.54 -12.15
C THR A 93 -15.46 7.94 -13.38
N SER A 94 -14.94 8.77 -14.26
CA SER A 94 -14.20 8.32 -15.44
C SER A 94 -12.82 8.97 -15.50
N ILE A 95 -11.85 8.18 -15.94
CA ILE A 95 -10.45 8.61 -16.14
C ILE A 95 -10.06 8.22 -17.55
N SER A 96 -9.64 9.15 -18.38
CA SER A 96 -9.17 8.77 -19.71
C SER A 96 -7.94 7.86 -19.64
N GLN A 97 -7.78 6.99 -20.62
CA GLN A 97 -6.65 6.05 -20.65
C GLN A 97 -5.30 6.77 -20.60
N ALA A 98 -5.17 7.92 -21.27
CA ALA A 98 -3.96 8.72 -21.22
C ALA A 98 -3.68 9.30 -19.80
N GLN A 99 -4.71 9.76 -19.10
CA GLN A 99 -4.56 10.21 -17.71
C GLN A 99 -4.18 9.05 -16.79
N LEU A 100 -4.78 7.87 -16.99
CA LEU A 100 -4.50 6.69 -16.20
C LEU A 100 -3.04 6.26 -16.33
N GLN A 101 -2.49 6.26 -17.56
CA GLN A 101 -1.08 5.97 -17.81
C GLN A 101 -0.16 6.95 -17.06
N VAL A 102 -0.44 8.25 -17.15
CA VAL A 102 0.34 9.28 -16.45
C VAL A 102 0.29 9.08 -14.92
N ILE A 103 -0.89 8.75 -14.38
CA ILE A 103 -1.06 8.47 -12.95
C ILE A 103 -0.20 7.26 -12.53
N ILE A 104 -0.25 6.17 -13.30
CA ILE A 104 0.52 4.95 -13.02
C ILE A 104 2.03 5.19 -13.12
N GLU A 105 2.48 5.88 -14.17
CA GLU A 105 3.90 6.25 -14.29
C GLU A 105 4.36 7.09 -13.10
N ARG A 106 3.50 7.98 -12.61
CA ARG A 106 3.79 8.77 -11.42
C ARG A 106 3.85 7.92 -10.15
N MET A 107 2.90 7.00 -9.97
CA MET A 107 2.90 6.05 -8.86
C MET A 107 4.16 5.18 -8.85
N LEU A 108 4.62 4.74 -10.02
CA LEU A 108 5.78 3.87 -10.14
C LEU A 108 7.12 4.60 -10.01
N ARG A 109 7.16 5.92 -10.21
CA ARG A 109 8.41 6.71 -10.25
C ARG A 109 9.26 6.54 -8.98
N THR A 110 8.62 6.53 -7.82
CA THR A 110 9.31 6.41 -6.52
C THR A 110 9.60 4.97 -6.13
N THR A 111 8.98 4.01 -6.81
CA THR A 111 9.09 2.58 -6.46
C THR A 111 10.30 1.89 -7.11
N GLY A 112 10.92 2.52 -8.11
CA GLY A 112 11.98 1.91 -8.94
C GLY A 112 11.50 0.76 -9.82
N ARG A 113 10.18 0.53 -9.91
CA ARG A 113 9.58 -0.53 -10.74
C ARG A 113 9.32 -0.02 -12.16
N ARG A 114 9.35 -0.93 -13.12
CA ARG A 114 9.01 -0.65 -14.52
C ARG A 114 7.80 -1.45 -14.95
N LEU A 115 7.07 -0.88 -15.89
CA LEU A 115 5.91 -1.47 -16.53
C LEU A 115 6.00 -1.18 -18.02
N ASP A 116 6.21 -2.20 -18.81
CA ASP A 116 6.30 -2.14 -20.26
C ASP A 116 5.92 -3.50 -20.89
N ARG A 117 6.00 -3.64 -22.19
CA ARG A 117 5.64 -4.88 -22.89
C ARG A 117 6.50 -6.08 -22.53
N SER A 118 7.74 -5.87 -22.11
CA SER A 118 8.62 -6.95 -21.68
C SER A 118 8.31 -7.38 -20.22
N SER A 119 7.70 -6.48 -19.46
CA SER A 119 7.22 -6.69 -18.09
C SER A 119 5.79 -6.14 -17.98
N PRO A 120 4.76 -6.87 -18.48
CA PRO A 120 3.41 -6.34 -18.69
C PRO A 120 2.55 -6.26 -17.44
N PHE A 121 3.10 -6.61 -16.28
CA PHE A 121 2.49 -6.47 -14.97
C PHE A 121 3.53 -6.04 -13.94
N VAL A 122 3.07 -5.34 -12.91
CA VAL A 122 3.93 -4.85 -11.84
C VAL A 122 3.21 -4.92 -10.50
N ASP A 123 3.95 -5.33 -9.47
CA ASP A 123 3.60 -5.14 -8.06
C ASP A 123 4.53 -4.09 -7.45
N ALA A 124 3.95 -3.11 -6.76
CA ALA A 124 4.70 -2.05 -6.12
C ALA A 124 4.05 -1.63 -4.79
N SER A 125 4.86 -1.11 -3.88
CA SER A 125 4.37 -0.41 -2.69
C SER A 125 4.45 1.08 -2.92
N LEU A 126 3.36 1.79 -2.70
CA LEU A 126 3.30 3.25 -2.75
C LEU A 126 3.88 3.85 -1.46
N GLU A 127 4.13 5.16 -1.46
CA GLU A 127 4.73 5.87 -0.31
C GLU A 127 3.87 5.80 0.96
N ASP A 128 2.54 5.76 0.82
CA ASP A 128 1.61 5.56 1.93
C ASP A 128 1.56 4.11 2.43
N GLY A 129 2.29 3.20 1.78
CA GLY A 129 2.33 1.78 2.03
C GLY A 129 1.23 0.99 1.33
N SER A 130 0.36 1.63 0.53
CA SER A 130 -0.63 0.92 -0.29
C SER A 130 0.05 0.03 -1.33
N ARG A 131 -0.54 -1.14 -1.60
CA ARG A 131 -0.06 -2.05 -2.64
C ARG A 131 -0.71 -1.71 -3.96
N LEU A 132 0.10 -1.46 -4.97
CA LEU A 132 -0.32 -1.24 -6.35
C LEU A 132 -0.03 -2.49 -7.17
N HIS A 133 -1.03 -3.01 -7.86
CA HIS A 133 -0.89 -4.02 -8.91
C HIS A 133 -1.43 -3.47 -10.23
N VAL A 134 -0.65 -3.58 -11.30
CA VAL A 134 -1.05 -3.11 -12.63
C VAL A 134 -0.76 -4.18 -13.66
N VAL A 135 -1.68 -4.37 -14.60
CA VAL A 135 -1.53 -5.22 -15.79
C VAL A 135 -1.90 -4.40 -17.01
N ILE A 136 -1.03 -4.38 -18.03
CA ILE A 136 -1.26 -3.61 -19.25
C ILE A 136 -1.86 -4.46 -20.37
N PRO A 137 -2.44 -3.83 -21.42
CA PRO A 137 -2.81 -4.53 -22.66
C PRO A 137 -1.63 -5.30 -23.26
N ASP A 138 -1.86 -6.44 -23.76
CA ASP A 138 -1.13 -7.61 -24.19
C ASP A 138 -1.48 -8.82 -23.31
N ILE A 139 -1.65 -8.58 -21.98
CA ILE A 139 -2.15 -9.60 -21.03
C ILE A 139 -3.66 -9.36 -20.76
N THR A 140 -4.07 -8.12 -20.55
CA THR A 140 -5.49 -7.74 -20.59
C THR A 140 -5.93 -7.52 -22.04
N ARG A 141 -7.25 -7.62 -22.32
CA ARG A 141 -7.75 -7.50 -23.68
C ARG A 141 -7.57 -6.09 -24.25
N ASP A 142 -8.13 -5.07 -23.62
CA ASP A 142 -8.23 -3.73 -24.18
C ASP A 142 -7.77 -2.62 -23.24
N ASN A 143 -7.94 -2.79 -21.92
CA ASN A 143 -7.71 -1.74 -20.94
C ASN A 143 -6.65 -2.16 -19.93
N TRP A 144 -6.01 -1.19 -19.33
CA TRP A 144 -5.19 -1.39 -18.15
C TRP A 144 -6.06 -1.85 -16.99
N ALA A 145 -5.67 -2.91 -16.30
CA ALA A 145 -6.27 -3.33 -15.05
C ALA A 145 -5.39 -2.87 -13.90
N ILE A 146 -5.99 -2.15 -12.95
CA ILE A 146 -5.27 -1.56 -11.81
C ILE A 146 -5.98 -1.95 -10.56
N ASN A 147 -5.21 -2.32 -9.56
CA ASN A 147 -5.69 -2.59 -8.22
C ASN A 147 -4.80 -1.87 -7.21
N ILE A 148 -5.40 -1.05 -6.34
CA ILE A 148 -4.73 -0.37 -5.24
C ILE A 148 -5.37 -0.87 -3.96
N ARG A 149 -4.63 -1.66 -3.19
CA ARG A 149 -5.05 -2.13 -1.88
C ARG A 149 -4.43 -1.27 -0.80
N LYS A 150 -5.28 -0.59 -0.05
CA LYS A 150 -4.86 0.26 1.06
C LYS A 150 -4.67 -0.57 2.32
N PHE A 151 -3.72 -0.17 3.14
CA PHE A 151 -3.58 -0.76 4.46
C PHE A 151 -4.24 0.14 5.50
N PRO A 152 -4.93 -0.44 6.50
CA PRO A 152 -5.53 0.33 7.59
C PRO A 152 -4.45 1.22 8.23
N ALA A 153 -4.73 2.50 8.33
CA ALA A 153 -3.81 3.45 8.99
C ALA A 153 -3.63 3.13 10.48
N LYS A 154 -4.64 2.51 11.10
CA LYS A 154 -4.64 2.17 12.52
C LYS A 154 -4.02 0.79 12.74
N ILE A 155 -3.03 0.73 13.64
CA ILE A 155 -2.53 -0.54 14.16
C ILE A 155 -3.63 -1.16 15.03
N ILE A 156 -4.14 -2.32 14.62
CA ILE A 156 -5.20 -3.04 15.33
C ILE A 156 -4.53 -3.85 16.45
N SER A 157 -5.02 -3.69 17.67
CA SER A 157 -4.57 -4.46 18.84
C SER A 157 -5.37 -5.74 18.99
N ILE A 158 -4.89 -6.66 19.83
CA ILE A 158 -5.65 -7.87 20.20
C ILE A 158 -6.94 -7.52 20.95
N GLU A 159 -6.95 -6.39 21.68
CA GLU A 159 -8.11 -5.84 22.35
C GLU A 159 -9.18 -5.36 21.35
N ASP A 160 -8.75 -4.68 20.27
CA ASP A 160 -9.68 -4.25 19.23
C ASP A 160 -10.34 -5.46 18.56
N LEU A 161 -9.57 -6.53 18.27
CA LEU A 161 -10.11 -7.76 17.69
C LEU A 161 -11.12 -8.45 18.61
N PHE A 162 -10.89 -8.42 19.90
CA PHE A 162 -11.86 -8.91 20.90
C PHE A 162 -13.09 -8.02 20.96
N ALA A 163 -12.93 -6.71 20.98
CA ALA A 163 -14.03 -5.75 21.10
C ALA A 163 -15.01 -5.83 19.91
N ILE A 164 -14.49 -6.07 18.69
CA ILE A 164 -15.34 -6.25 17.49
C ILE A 164 -15.85 -7.70 17.32
N GLY A 165 -15.55 -8.59 18.28
CA GLY A 165 -16.03 -9.97 18.24
C GLY A 165 -15.33 -10.90 17.26
N SER A 166 -14.20 -10.48 16.66
CA SER A 166 -13.39 -11.33 15.75
C SER A 166 -12.76 -12.51 16.46
N ILE A 167 -12.47 -12.37 17.75
CA ILE A 167 -11.96 -13.43 18.62
C ILE A 167 -12.71 -13.43 19.95
N THR A 168 -12.83 -14.61 20.55
CA THR A 168 -13.40 -14.79 21.90
C THR A 168 -12.37 -14.47 22.99
N LEU A 169 -12.79 -14.20 24.22
CA LEU A 169 -11.90 -14.01 25.36
C LEU A 169 -10.94 -15.20 25.56
N ARG A 170 -11.44 -16.43 25.39
CA ARG A 170 -10.63 -17.64 25.51
C ARG A 170 -9.52 -17.67 24.44
N GLN A 171 -9.86 -17.36 23.20
CA GLN A 171 -8.87 -17.31 22.10
C GLN A 171 -7.83 -16.21 22.34
N LYS A 172 -8.26 -15.03 22.75
CA LYS A 172 -7.37 -13.93 23.14
C LYS A 172 -6.36 -14.39 24.20
N THR A 173 -6.85 -14.97 25.30
CA THR A 173 -5.96 -15.44 26.40
C THR A 173 -4.93 -16.45 25.88
N ILE A 174 -5.37 -17.47 25.15
CA ILE A 174 -4.48 -18.51 24.58
C ILE A 174 -3.43 -17.88 23.66
N LEU A 175 -3.82 -16.97 22.78
CA LEU A 175 -2.91 -16.35 21.83
C LEU A 175 -1.86 -15.46 22.51
N VAL A 176 -2.27 -14.67 23.50
CA VAL A 176 -1.34 -13.81 24.27
C VAL A 176 -0.36 -14.68 25.08
N GLU A 177 -0.84 -15.74 25.71
CA GLU A 177 0.02 -16.69 26.43
C GLU A 177 1.01 -17.39 25.49
N ALA A 178 0.58 -17.82 24.30
CA ALA A 178 1.43 -18.43 23.30
C ALA A 178 2.55 -17.47 22.85
N ILE A 179 2.24 -16.20 22.61
CA ILE A 179 3.23 -15.17 22.29
C ILE A 179 4.24 -15.03 23.44
N ARG A 180 3.77 -14.89 24.68
CA ARG A 180 4.64 -14.72 25.86
C ARG A 180 5.52 -15.94 26.12
N ALA A 181 4.99 -17.12 25.87
CA ALA A 181 5.74 -18.39 25.99
C ALA A 181 6.72 -18.64 24.84
N GLY A 182 6.79 -17.77 23.84
CA GLY A 182 7.71 -17.94 22.70
C GLY A 182 7.30 -19.10 21.78
N GLN A 183 6.02 -19.40 21.66
CA GLN A 183 5.55 -20.46 20.76
C GLN A 183 5.60 -20.01 19.29
N ASN A 184 5.81 -20.96 18.41
CA ASN A 184 5.64 -20.77 16.98
C ASN A 184 4.16 -20.71 16.63
N ILE A 185 3.76 -19.72 15.86
CA ILE A 185 2.36 -19.52 15.47
C ILE A 185 2.25 -19.46 13.95
N LEU A 186 1.40 -20.32 13.40
CA LEU A 186 1.03 -20.30 11.99
C LEU A 186 -0.43 -19.85 11.87
N ILE A 187 -0.63 -18.78 11.06
CA ILE A 187 -1.95 -18.21 10.79
C ILE A 187 -2.35 -18.59 9.38
N SER A 188 -3.41 -19.36 9.24
CA SER A 188 -3.94 -19.77 7.93
C SER A 188 -5.39 -19.34 7.73
N GLY A 189 -5.79 -19.15 6.50
CA GLY A 189 -7.14 -18.76 6.13
C GLY A 189 -7.24 -18.22 4.70
N ALA A 190 -8.45 -17.98 4.23
CA ALA A 190 -8.72 -17.44 2.91
C ALA A 190 -8.11 -16.04 2.71
N THR A 191 -7.99 -15.59 1.47
CA THR A 191 -7.62 -14.21 1.14
C THR A 191 -8.65 -13.26 1.79
N GLN A 192 -8.18 -12.13 2.31
CA GLN A 192 -8.98 -11.12 3.02
C GLN A 192 -9.62 -11.60 4.35
N ALA A 193 -9.27 -12.77 4.86
CA ALA A 193 -9.78 -13.29 6.14
C ALA A 193 -9.18 -12.59 7.39
N GLY A 194 -8.33 -11.58 7.22
CA GLY A 194 -7.72 -10.85 8.34
C GLY A 194 -6.45 -11.48 8.92
N LYS A 195 -5.79 -12.39 8.18
CA LYS A 195 -4.55 -13.05 8.64
C LYS A 195 -3.46 -12.07 9.07
N THR A 196 -3.10 -11.14 8.19
CA THR A 196 -2.08 -10.11 8.47
C THR A 196 -2.51 -9.18 9.61
N THR A 197 -3.81 -8.89 9.72
CA THR A 197 -4.37 -8.10 10.83
C THR A 197 -4.16 -8.80 12.17
N LEU A 198 -4.47 -10.09 12.24
CA LEU A 198 -4.23 -10.91 13.44
C LEU A 198 -2.73 -11.02 13.75
N LEU A 199 -1.90 -11.24 12.72
CA LEU A 199 -0.44 -11.28 12.86
C LEU A 199 0.09 -9.97 13.48
N CYS A 200 -0.29 -8.82 12.96
CA CYS A 200 0.10 -7.51 13.50
C CYS A 200 -0.38 -7.32 14.94
N ALA A 201 -1.62 -7.70 15.25
CA ALA A 201 -2.17 -7.63 16.60
C ALA A 201 -1.35 -8.47 17.59
N LEU A 202 -0.97 -9.68 17.20
CA LEU A 202 -0.13 -10.58 18.01
C LEU A 202 1.29 -10.06 18.19
N LEU A 203 1.87 -9.44 17.16
CA LEU A 203 3.22 -8.86 17.25
C LEU A 203 3.28 -7.68 18.23
N ASN A 204 2.20 -6.95 18.44
CA ASN A 204 2.14 -5.90 19.45
C ASN A 204 2.18 -6.44 20.89
N GLU A 205 1.80 -7.71 21.10
CA GLU A 205 1.89 -8.40 22.40
C GLU A 205 3.31 -8.92 22.73
N VAL A 206 4.21 -8.94 21.76
CA VAL A 206 5.62 -9.28 21.97
C VAL A 206 6.25 -8.30 22.96
N ALA A 207 7.10 -8.78 23.87
CA ALA A 207 7.74 -7.90 24.87
C ALA A 207 8.60 -6.80 24.21
N GLN A 208 8.63 -5.59 24.81
CA GLN A 208 9.30 -4.44 24.21
C GLN A 208 10.83 -4.62 24.02
N HIS A 209 11.46 -5.46 24.83
CA HIS A 209 12.90 -5.73 24.77
C HIS A 209 13.26 -6.78 23.71
N GLN A 210 12.27 -7.43 23.07
CA GLN A 210 12.51 -8.45 22.06
C GLN A 210 12.66 -7.81 20.68
N ARG A 211 13.73 -8.22 20.00
CA ARG A 211 14.03 -7.80 18.63
C ARG A 211 13.22 -8.63 17.63
N ILE A 212 12.47 -7.95 16.77
CA ILE A 212 11.66 -8.56 15.72
C ILE A 212 12.34 -8.34 14.36
N ILE A 213 12.50 -9.39 13.57
CA ILE A 213 12.89 -9.29 12.17
C ILE A 213 11.73 -9.84 11.34
N SER A 214 11.11 -9.01 10.51
CA SER A 214 10.08 -9.43 9.55
C SER A 214 10.65 -9.51 8.15
N VAL A 215 10.18 -10.50 7.38
CA VAL A 215 10.52 -10.71 5.97
C VAL A 215 9.23 -10.88 5.17
N GLU A 216 9.08 -10.12 4.09
CA GLU A 216 7.83 -9.97 3.35
C GLU A 216 8.08 -9.88 1.85
N GLU A 217 7.13 -10.31 1.04
CA GLU A 217 7.14 -10.02 -0.39
C GLU A 217 6.81 -8.55 -0.67
N THR A 218 5.84 -8.04 0.07
CA THR A 218 5.43 -6.62 0.08
C THR A 218 5.19 -6.23 1.52
N PHE A 219 5.65 -5.05 1.94
CA PHE A 219 5.46 -4.56 3.30
C PHE A 219 3.97 -4.44 3.65
N GLU A 220 3.48 -5.33 4.49
CA GLU A 220 2.12 -5.32 5.05
C GLU A 220 2.13 -5.26 6.58
N ILE A 221 3.18 -5.76 7.21
CA ILE A 221 3.30 -5.82 8.65
C ILE A 221 3.60 -4.43 9.19
N ARG A 222 2.85 -4.02 10.21
CA ARG A 222 3.07 -2.78 10.96
C ARG A 222 3.03 -3.08 12.45
N VAL A 223 4.10 -2.74 13.14
CA VAL A 223 4.28 -3.03 14.57
C VAL A 223 4.74 -1.77 15.29
N ALA A 224 4.15 -1.51 16.45
CA ALA A 224 4.57 -0.39 17.31
C ALA A 224 5.75 -0.81 18.23
N LYS A 225 6.87 -1.18 17.62
CA LYS A 225 8.09 -1.62 18.34
C LYS A 225 9.31 -0.83 17.87
N SER A 226 10.17 -0.46 18.81
CA SER A 226 11.39 0.28 18.50
C SER A 226 12.48 -0.61 17.90
N ASP A 227 12.60 -1.86 18.35
CA ASP A 227 13.59 -2.81 17.83
C ASP A 227 12.93 -3.81 16.86
N TRP A 228 12.50 -3.25 15.74
CA TRP A 228 11.92 -3.98 14.62
C TRP A 228 12.63 -3.62 13.31
N VAL A 229 13.02 -4.64 12.56
CA VAL A 229 13.57 -4.49 11.22
C VAL A 229 12.68 -5.23 10.24
N ALA A 230 12.11 -4.50 9.29
CA ALA A 230 11.34 -5.05 8.20
C ALA A 230 12.22 -5.19 6.95
N MET A 231 12.17 -6.33 6.29
CA MET A 231 12.87 -6.62 5.04
C MET A 231 11.88 -7.08 3.99
N GLN A 232 12.04 -6.59 2.77
CA GLN A 232 11.19 -6.91 1.63
C GLN A 232 12.00 -7.55 0.51
N THR A 233 11.38 -8.49 -0.22
CA THR A 233 11.96 -9.05 -1.44
C THR A 233 12.20 -7.95 -2.47
N ARG A 234 13.16 -8.19 -3.36
CA ARG A 234 13.43 -7.34 -4.50
C ARG A 234 13.38 -8.17 -5.77
N GLN A 235 12.56 -7.76 -6.71
CA GLN A 235 12.52 -8.38 -8.02
C GLN A 235 13.79 -8.09 -8.82
N PRO A 236 14.17 -8.98 -9.75
CA PRO A 236 15.32 -8.74 -10.60
C PRO A 236 15.13 -7.45 -11.44
N ASN A 237 16.25 -6.82 -11.82
CA ASN A 237 16.24 -5.71 -12.76
C ASN A 237 15.97 -6.23 -14.20
N LEU A 238 16.02 -5.34 -15.19
CA LEU A 238 15.78 -5.68 -16.61
C LEU A 238 16.75 -6.71 -17.19
N GLU A 239 17.93 -6.82 -16.60
CA GLU A 239 18.98 -7.77 -16.99
C GLU A 239 18.81 -9.12 -16.26
N GLY A 240 17.75 -9.29 -15.46
CA GLY A 240 17.53 -10.47 -14.64
C GLY A 240 18.45 -10.56 -13.42
N ILE A 241 19.10 -9.46 -13.02
CA ILE A 241 20.11 -9.43 -11.96
C ILE A 241 19.55 -8.69 -10.73
N GLY A 242 20.07 -9.03 -9.55
CA GLY A 242 19.79 -8.30 -8.31
C GLY A 242 18.52 -8.74 -7.59
N GLU A 243 17.95 -9.88 -7.96
CA GLU A 243 16.83 -10.49 -7.21
C GLU A 243 17.22 -10.77 -5.76
N VAL A 244 16.31 -10.50 -4.84
CA VAL A 244 16.39 -10.91 -3.43
C VAL A 244 15.11 -11.63 -3.08
N THR A 245 15.18 -12.95 -3.00
CA THR A 245 14.04 -13.81 -2.71
C THR A 245 13.70 -13.84 -1.22
N LEU A 246 12.46 -14.19 -0.86
CA LEU A 246 12.03 -14.39 0.53
C LEU A 246 12.92 -15.41 1.25
N ARG A 247 13.26 -16.49 0.57
CA ARG A 247 14.22 -17.52 1.02
C ARG A 247 15.56 -16.92 1.44
N ARG A 248 16.11 -15.98 0.64
CA ARG A 248 17.36 -15.31 0.96
C ARG A 248 17.20 -14.44 2.21
N LEU A 249 16.11 -13.70 2.32
CA LEU A 249 15.83 -12.82 3.46
C LEU A 249 15.70 -13.62 4.77
N ILE A 250 15.04 -14.77 4.77
CA ILE A 250 14.96 -15.65 5.95
C ILE A 250 16.37 -16.02 6.46
N LYS A 251 17.27 -16.38 5.55
CA LYS A 251 18.66 -16.71 5.92
C LYS A 251 19.44 -15.52 6.48
N GLU A 252 19.22 -14.33 5.94
CA GLU A 252 19.87 -13.12 6.44
C GLU A 252 19.28 -12.69 7.79
N ALA A 253 17.95 -12.83 7.98
CA ALA A 253 17.28 -12.56 9.25
C ALA A 253 17.93 -13.29 10.44
N LEU A 254 18.30 -14.55 10.26
CA LEU A 254 18.96 -15.37 11.30
C LEU A 254 20.32 -14.80 11.77
N ARG A 255 20.96 -13.96 10.95
CA ARG A 255 22.25 -13.31 11.28
C ARG A 255 22.09 -11.99 11.99
N MET A 256 20.86 -11.49 12.10
CA MET A 256 20.55 -10.18 12.66
C MET A 256 20.20 -10.24 14.16
N ARG A 257 20.49 -11.34 14.83
CA ARG A 257 20.17 -11.56 16.24
C ARG A 257 18.67 -11.34 16.55
N PRO A 258 17.76 -12.02 15.85
CA PRO A 258 16.35 -11.91 16.16
C PRO A 258 16.04 -12.61 17.49
N ASP A 259 15.14 -12.01 18.30
CA ASP A 259 14.42 -12.75 19.35
C ASP A 259 13.15 -13.37 18.75
N ARG A 260 12.65 -12.80 17.64
CA ARG A 260 11.54 -13.33 16.85
C ARG A 260 11.75 -13.13 15.36
N ILE A 261 11.43 -14.17 14.60
CA ILE A 261 11.36 -14.07 13.14
C ILE A 261 9.88 -14.07 12.70
N VAL A 262 9.54 -13.21 11.76
CA VAL A 262 8.19 -13.10 11.22
C VAL A 262 8.28 -13.20 9.71
N VAL A 263 7.48 -14.08 9.13
CA VAL A 263 7.36 -14.21 7.67
C VAL A 263 5.94 -13.83 7.28
N GLY A 264 5.80 -12.83 6.41
CA GLY A 264 4.50 -12.27 6.05
C GLY A 264 3.57 -13.30 5.42
N GLU A 265 4.11 -14.11 4.53
CA GLU A 265 3.42 -15.26 3.94
C GLU A 265 4.43 -16.24 3.37
N VAL A 266 4.01 -17.50 3.23
CA VAL A 266 4.76 -18.56 2.55
C VAL A 266 3.86 -19.26 1.54
N ARG A 267 4.38 -19.49 0.35
CA ARG A 267 3.64 -20.09 -0.77
C ARG A 267 4.38 -21.25 -1.43
N GLU A 268 5.69 -21.22 -1.41
CA GLU A 268 6.56 -22.12 -2.17
C GLU A 268 7.71 -22.69 -1.33
N ALA A 269 8.88 -22.78 -1.91
CA ALA A 269 10.07 -23.40 -1.33
C ALA A 269 10.58 -22.73 -0.05
N GLU A 270 10.30 -21.44 0.17
CA GLU A 270 10.63 -20.68 1.38
C GLU A 270 9.97 -21.26 2.64
N SER A 271 8.86 -22.00 2.48
CA SER A 271 8.20 -22.70 3.59
C SER A 271 9.16 -23.64 4.34
N LEU A 272 10.05 -24.32 3.61
CA LEU A 272 11.06 -25.18 4.22
C LEU A 272 12.12 -24.37 4.99
N ASP A 273 12.56 -23.24 4.43
CA ASP A 273 13.54 -22.37 5.08
C ASP A 273 12.96 -21.74 6.36
N LEU A 274 11.65 -21.39 6.37
CA LEU A 274 10.95 -20.99 7.58
C LEU A 274 10.96 -22.10 8.63
N LEU A 275 10.60 -23.33 8.28
CA LEU A 275 10.61 -24.45 9.22
C LEU A 275 12.00 -24.70 9.79
N ILE A 276 13.05 -24.58 8.98
CA ILE A 276 14.44 -24.69 9.43
C ILE A 276 14.77 -23.56 10.41
N ALA A 277 14.35 -22.32 10.13
CA ALA A 277 14.54 -21.20 11.03
C ALA A 277 13.83 -21.41 12.38
N LEU A 278 12.58 -21.85 12.36
CA LEU A 278 11.81 -22.15 13.57
C LEU A 278 12.41 -23.33 14.37
N ASN A 279 13.00 -24.30 13.70
CA ASN A 279 13.68 -25.44 14.35
C ASN A 279 15.01 -25.04 15.01
N SER A 280 15.53 -23.84 14.74
CA SER A 280 16.72 -23.31 15.43
C SER A 280 16.47 -22.87 16.87
N GLY A 281 15.24 -22.97 17.36
CA GLY A 281 14.82 -22.55 18.70
C GLY A 281 14.38 -21.08 18.78
N LEU A 282 14.31 -20.38 17.64
CA LEU A 282 13.79 -19.03 17.57
C LEU A 282 12.26 -19.06 17.44
N PRO A 283 11.51 -18.36 18.31
CA PRO A 283 10.08 -18.17 18.13
C PRO A 283 9.77 -17.43 16.83
N GLY A 284 8.78 -17.90 16.09
CA GLY A 284 8.39 -17.27 14.85
C GLY A 284 6.88 -17.21 14.63
N LEU A 285 6.48 -16.31 13.73
CA LEU A 285 5.10 -16.16 13.29
C LEU A 285 5.05 -16.11 11.75
N CYS A 286 3.99 -16.69 11.18
CA CYS A 286 3.71 -16.62 9.77
C CYS A 286 2.19 -16.59 9.53
#